data_13a9dd9ee4146c3d619fb94bad7315fd
#
_entry.id   13a9dd9ee4146c3d619fb94bad7315fd
#
_cell.length_a   1.000
_cell.length_b   1.000
_cell.length_c   1.000
_cell.angle_alpha   90.00
_cell.angle_beta   90.00
_cell.angle_gamma   90.00
#
_symmetry.space_group_name_H-M   'P 1'
#
loop_
_entity.id
_entity.type
_entity.pdbx_description
1 polymer ?
#
loop_
_entity_poly.entity_id
_entity_poly.type
_entity_poly.pdbx_seq_one_letter_code
_entity_poly.pdbx_strand_id
1 'polypeptide(L)'
;MSLRARIILAAATLALVGVASAGGSTLSPATVKAEITRNWTLFFSGSTPASKKIQLLHNGRRFASLIRAQAQSPLARSTKASVARVTLVSSTTARVVYTITLGGQPALKNQTGTAVRVGGTWKVSDKSFCALLSLEGTKPSACRRV
;
A
#
# COMPACT_ATOMS: atom_id res chain seq x y z
N MET A 1 36.40 14.86 -78.32
CA MET A 1 36.83 15.49 -77.05
C MET A 1 35.77 15.25 -76.07
N SER A 2 36.05 14.37 -75.07
CA SER A 2 35.05 13.78 -74.17
C SER A 2 34.90 14.62 -72.94
N LEU A 3 33.71 15.15 -72.70
CA LEU A 3 33.37 15.82 -71.45
C LEU A 3 32.72 14.79 -70.53
N ARG A 4 33.43 14.37 -69.48
CA ARG A 4 32.92 13.45 -68.49
C ARG A 4 32.18 14.23 -67.41
N ALA A 5 30.86 14.14 -67.39
CA ALA A 5 30.04 14.66 -66.32
C ALA A 5 30.16 13.73 -65.10
N ARG A 6 30.62 14.27 -63.96
CA ARG A 6 30.60 13.57 -62.63
C ARG A 6 29.29 13.90 -61.95
N ILE A 7 28.46 12.88 -61.79
CA ILE A 7 27.24 12.93 -60.97
C ILE A 7 27.66 12.69 -59.54
N ILE A 8 27.48 13.69 -58.67
CA ILE A 8 27.68 13.57 -57.23
C ILE A 8 26.32 13.13 -56.63
N LEU A 9 26.26 11.89 -56.17
CA LEU A 9 25.10 11.40 -55.40
C LEU A 9 25.24 11.91 -53.96
N ALA A 10 24.40 12.85 -53.56
CA ALA A 10 24.27 13.26 -52.17
C ALA A 10 23.33 12.29 -51.48
N ALA A 11 23.87 11.42 -50.59
CA ALA A 11 23.10 10.58 -49.72
C ALA A 11 22.56 11.40 -48.53
N ALA A 12 21.26 11.67 -48.51
CA ALA A 12 20.59 12.28 -47.39
C ALA A 12 20.31 11.21 -46.35
N THR A 13 21.08 11.18 -45.27
CA THR A 13 20.81 10.33 -44.10
C THR A 13 19.69 10.96 -43.25
N LEU A 14 18.49 10.38 -43.32
CA LEU A 14 17.37 10.71 -42.46
C LEU A 14 17.66 10.14 -41.06
N ALA A 15 18.02 10.97 -40.08
CA ALA A 15 18.12 10.60 -38.70
C ALA A 15 16.69 10.49 -38.11
N LEU A 16 16.19 9.27 -37.89
CA LEU A 16 15.00 9.06 -37.10
C LEU A 16 15.31 9.39 -35.63
N VAL A 17 14.87 10.56 -35.18
CA VAL A 17 14.84 10.90 -33.76
C VAL A 17 13.69 10.05 -33.12
N GLY A 18 14.05 8.94 -32.50
CA GLY A 18 13.13 8.15 -31.72
C GLY A 18 12.68 8.95 -30.49
N VAL A 19 11.43 9.39 -30.48
CA VAL A 19 10.77 9.94 -29.27
C VAL A 19 10.59 8.79 -28.31
N ALA A 20 11.48 8.68 -27.31
CA ALA A 20 11.28 7.79 -26.17
C ALA A 20 10.05 8.31 -25.39
N SER A 21 8.89 7.72 -25.62
CA SER A 21 7.72 7.92 -24.77
C SER A 21 8.07 7.40 -23.38
N ALA A 22 8.28 8.33 -22.43
CA ALA A 22 8.36 8.01 -21.01
C ALA A 22 6.96 7.52 -20.59
N GLY A 23 6.66 6.24 -20.85
CA GLY A 23 5.48 5.57 -20.37
C GLY A 23 5.59 5.44 -18.85
N GLY A 24 4.92 6.31 -18.11
CA GLY A 24 4.72 6.13 -16.68
C GLY A 24 4.09 4.76 -16.47
N SER A 25 4.85 3.81 -15.91
CA SER A 25 4.37 2.45 -15.63
C SER A 25 3.25 2.53 -14.59
N THR A 26 2.00 2.52 -15.04
CA THR A 26 0.85 2.34 -14.16
C THR A 26 0.93 0.91 -13.62
N LEU A 27 1.02 0.76 -12.30
CA LEU A 27 1.03 -0.55 -11.67
C LEU A 27 -0.23 -1.33 -12.05
N SER A 28 -0.07 -2.61 -12.37
CA SER A 28 -1.23 -3.45 -12.68
C SER A 28 -2.14 -3.59 -11.44
N PRO A 29 -3.47 -3.80 -11.64
CA PRO A 29 -4.37 -4.06 -10.51
C PRO A 29 -3.92 -5.23 -9.63
N ALA A 30 -3.30 -6.26 -10.19
CA ALA A 30 -2.75 -7.38 -9.44
C ALA A 30 -1.60 -6.95 -8.52
N THR A 31 -0.66 -6.15 -9.05
CA THR A 31 0.46 -5.60 -8.27
C THR A 31 -0.04 -4.70 -7.12
N VAL A 32 -1.04 -3.85 -7.39
CA VAL A 32 -1.65 -2.99 -6.37
C VAL A 32 -2.30 -3.82 -5.27
N LYS A 33 -3.08 -4.86 -5.61
CA LYS A 33 -3.71 -5.75 -4.61
C LYS A 33 -2.66 -6.51 -3.79
N ALA A 34 -1.57 -6.94 -4.39
CA ALA A 34 -0.46 -7.59 -3.69
C ALA A 34 0.22 -6.65 -2.70
N GLU A 35 0.44 -5.37 -3.08
CA GLU A 35 0.97 -4.35 -2.17
C GLU A 35 0.05 -4.11 -0.97
N ILE A 36 -1.26 -3.94 -1.23
CA ILE A 36 -2.26 -3.74 -0.17
C ILE A 36 -2.26 -4.93 0.79
N THR A 37 -2.30 -6.15 0.27
CA THR A 37 -2.27 -7.39 1.07
C THR A 37 -1.03 -7.44 1.95
N ARG A 38 0.14 -7.19 1.39
CA ARG A 38 1.41 -7.17 2.14
C ARG A 38 1.40 -6.12 3.24
N ASN A 39 1.03 -4.88 2.92
CA ASN A 39 1.04 -3.78 3.88
C ASN A 39 0.01 -3.99 5.00
N TRP A 40 -1.16 -4.56 4.67
CA TRP A 40 -2.19 -4.95 5.65
C TRP A 40 -1.66 -6.00 6.63
N THR A 41 -1.11 -7.08 6.08
CA THR A 41 -0.53 -8.18 6.87
C THR A 41 0.60 -7.68 7.78
N LEU A 42 1.52 -6.84 7.25
CA LEU A 42 2.60 -6.24 8.04
C LEU A 42 2.07 -5.33 9.15
N PHE A 43 1.06 -4.52 8.89
CA PHE A 43 0.49 -3.62 9.90
C PHE A 43 -0.03 -4.39 11.11
N PHE A 44 -0.74 -5.50 10.90
CA PHE A 44 -1.31 -6.30 11.97
C PHE A 44 -0.37 -7.40 12.51
N SER A 45 0.77 -7.63 11.89
CA SER A 45 1.73 -8.62 12.39
C SER A 45 2.38 -8.16 13.69
N GLY A 46 2.35 -9.01 14.71
CA GLY A 46 2.99 -8.75 16.00
C GLY A 46 4.52 -8.66 15.91
N SER A 47 5.15 -9.22 14.88
CA SER A 47 6.59 -9.13 14.63
C SER A 47 7.03 -7.84 13.93
N THR A 48 6.09 -7.05 13.40
CA THR A 48 6.43 -5.80 12.72
C THR A 48 6.76 -4.69 13.73
N PRO A 49 7.91 -4.01 13.61
CA PRO A 49 8.28 -2.93 14.50
C PRO A 49 7.25 -1.79 14.52
N ALA A 50 7.06 -1.15 15.68
CA ALA A 50 6.12 -0.05 15.86
C ALA A 50 6.34 1.09 14.86
N SER A 51 7.61 1.43 14.56
CA SER A 51 7.96 2.47 13.57
C SER A 51 7.39 2.14 12.18
N LYS A 52 7.47 0.88 11.75
CA LYS A 52 6.92 0.44 10.47
C LYS A 52 5.38 0.47 10.47
N LYS A 53 4.74 0.03 11.56
CA LYS A 53 3.29 0.12 11.71
C LYS A 53 2.79 1.57 11.61
N ILE A 54 3.48 2.51 12.26
CA ILE A 54 3.17 3.94 12.17
C ILE A 54 3.22 4.45 10.72
N GLN A 55 4.19 3.99 9.92
CA GLN A 55 4.29 4.34 8.51
C GLN A 55 3.16 3.73 7.65
N LEU A 56 2.70 2.52 8.00
CA LEU A 56 1.67 1.78 7.27
C LEU A 56 0.24 2.18 7.66
N LEU A 57 0.06 3.03 8.65
CA LEU A 57 -1.24 3.57 9.05
C LEU A 57 -1.42 4.98 8.49
N HIS A 58 -2.58 5.27 7.91
CA HIS A 58 -2.99 6.63 7.56
C HIS A 58 -3.01 7.47 8.84
N ASN A 59 -2.43 8.67 8.79
CA ASN A 59 -2.24 9.52 9.97
C ASN A 59 -1.55 8.82 11.17
N GLY A 60 -0.70 7.82 10.91
CA GLY A 60 -0.13 6.93 11.93
C GLY A 60 0.64 7.66 13.05
N ARG A 61 1.19 8.86 12.77
CA ARG A 61 1.84 9.68 13.82
C ARG A 61 0.90 10.04 14.97
N ARG A 62 -0.40 10.19 14.70
CA ARG A 62 -1.42 10.47 15.74
C ARG A 62 -1.62 9.30 16.69
N PHE A 63 -1.30 8.10 16.24
CA PHE A 63 -1.43 6.84 16.98
C PHE A 63 -0.10 6.30 17.50
N ALA A 64 0.99 7.05 17.36
CA ALA A 64 2.34 6.56 17.60
C ALA A 64 2.55 6.06 19.05
N SER A 65 2.05 6.78 20.04
CA SER A 65 2.13 6.39 21.45
C SER A 65 1.35 5.09 21.71
N LEU A 66 0.14 4.98 21.18
CA LEU A 66 -0.70 3.79 21.30
C LEU A 66 -0.02 2.57 20.64
N ILE A 67 0.46 2.72 19.41
CA ILE A 67 1.13 1.63 18.67
C ILE A 67 2.39 1.16 19.41
N ARG A 68 3.17 2.08 19.97
CA ARG A 68 4.36 1.73 20.77
C ARG A 68 3.99 1.01 22.06
N ALA A 69 2.94 1.45 22.74
CA ALA A 69 2.46 0.80 23.95
C ALA A 69 1.94 -0.63 23.67
N GLN A 70 1.14 -0.80 22.61
CA GLN A 70 0.68 -2.12 22.15
C GLN A 70 1.82 -3.07 21.80
N ALA A 71 2.90 -2.58 21.22
CA ALA A 71 4.08 -3.40 20.87
C ALA A 71 4.74 -4.06 22.07
N GLN A 72 4.51 -3.60 23.29
CA GLN A 72 5.00 -4.20 24.53
C GLN A 72 4.11 -5.35 25.02
N SER A 73 2.88 -5.45 24.55
CA SER A 73 1.94 -6.50 24.97
C SER A 73 2.31 -7.86 24.35
N PRO A 74 2.40 -8.94 25.16
CA PRO A 74 2.58 -10.30 24.65
C PRO A 74 1.46 -10.71 23.67
N LEU A 75 0.22 -10.28 23.92
CA LEU A 75 -0.92 -10.56 23.06
C LEU A 75 -0.75 -9.89 21.69
N ALA A 76 -0.33 -8.62 21.65
CA ALA A 76 -0.08 -7.93 20.41
C ALA A 76 1.05 -8.58 19.59
N ARG A 77 2.06 -9.17 20.26
CA ARG A 77 3.15 -9.90 19.58
C ARG A 77 2.69 -11.21 18.94
N SER A 78 1.62 -11.80 19.40
CA SER A 78 1.03 -13.03 18.84
C SER A 78 -0.01 -12.75 17.75
N THR A 79 -0.26 -11.46 17.43
CA THR A 79 -1.26 -11.04 16.43
C THR A 79 -0.76 -11.29 15.02
N LYS A 80 -1.65 -11.79 14.17
CA LYS A 80 -1.46 -11.92 12.72
C LYS A 80 -2.74 -11.51 11.99
N ALA A 81 -2.60 -11.10 10.74
CA ALA A 81 -3.74 -10.92 9.84
C ALA A 81 -3.57 -11.77 8.59
N SER A 82 -4.67 -12.31 8.10
CA SER A 82 -4.77 -12.89 6.76
C SER A 82 -5.79 -12.10 5.96
N VAL A 83 -5.45 -11.77 4.70
CA VAL A 83 -6.32 -11.04 3.79
C VAL A 83 -7.00 -12.03 2.87
N ALA A 84 -8.33 -12.06 2.90
CA ALA A 84 -9.16 -12.93 2.05
C ALA A 84 -9.48 -12.27 0.70
N ARG A 85 -9.65 -10.94 0.67
CA ARG A 85 -10.02 -10.22 -0.56
C ARG A 85 -9.59 -8.77 -0.51
N VAL A 86 -9.13 -8.26 -1.65
CA VAL A 86 -8.91 -6.84 -1.91
C VAL A 86 -9.74 -6.42 -3.13
N THR A 87 -10.60 -5.42 -2.96
CA THR A 87 -11.41 -4.83 -4.03
C THR A 87 -11.00 -3.36 -4.19
N LEU A 88 -10.45 -3.00 -5.34
CA LEU A 88 -10.15 -1.61 -5.66
C LEU A 88 -11.45 -0.85 -5.88
N VAL A 89 -11.66 0.22 -5.11
CA VAL A 89 -12.83 1.11 -5.20
C VAL A 89 -12.50 2.30 -6.09
N SER A 90 -11.27 2.81 -5.98
CA SER A 90 -10.74 3.90 -6.81
C SER A 90 -9.23 3.76 -6.94
N SER A 91 -8.57 4.71 -7.58
CA SER A 91 -7.11 4.80 -7.67
C SER A 91 -6.41 5.00 -6.30
N THR A 92 -7.17 5.42 -5.28
CA THR A 92 -6.64 5.75 -3.94
C THR A 92 -7.35 5.04 -2.79
N THR A 93 -8.36 4.20 -3.08
CA THR A 93 -9.16 3.54 -2.05
C THR A 93 -9.42 2.09 -2.43
N ALA A 94 -9.25 1.17 -1.48
CA ALA A 94 -9.57 -0.24 -1.63
C ALA A 94 -10.29 -0.78 -0.40
N ARG A 95 -11.23 -1.70 -0.62
CA ARG A 95 -11.86 -2.49 0.44
C ARG A 95 -11.05 -3.75 0.68
N VAL A 96 -10.81 -4.08 1.93
CA VAL A 96 -10.04 -5.25 2.37
C VAL A 96 -10.90 -6.11 3.28
N VAL A 97 -11.07 -7.40 2.95
CA VAL A 97 -11.69 -8.39 3.83
C VAL A 97 -10.57 -9.21 4.46
N TYR A 98 -10.55 -9.29 5.79
CA TYR A 98 -9.45 -9.88 6.53
C TYR A 98 -9.90 -10.56 7.81
N THR A 99 -9.04 -11.42 8.36
CA THR A 99 -9.22 -12.10 9.63
C THR A 99 -8.02 -11.78 10.52
N ILE A 100 -8.26 -11.45 11.78
CA ILE A 100 -7.23 -11.31 12.81
C ILE A 100 -7.16 -12.59 13.63
N THR A 101 -5.95 -13.11 13.82
CA THR A 101 -5.67 -14.21 14.74
C THR A 101 -4.83 -13.71 15.91
N LEU A 102 -5.13 -14.23 17.10
CA LEU A 102 -4.38 -14.00 18.35
C LEU A 102 -3.95 -15.35 18.89
N GLY A 103 -2.65 -15.52 19.14
CA GLY A 103 -2.13 -16.79 19.64
C GLY A 103 -2.44 -17.99 18.72
N GLY A 104 -2.56 -17.76 17.40
CA GLY A 104 -2.91 -18.81 16.43
C GLY A 104 -4.40 -19.09 16.28
N GLN A 105 -5.27 -18.47 17.09
CA GLN A 105 -6.73 -18.66 17.02
C GLN A 105 -7.41 -17.46 16.35
N PRO A 106 -8.39 -17.67 15.45
CA PRO A 106 -9.16 -16.59 14.86
C PRO A 106 -9.95 -15.82 15.92
N ALA A 107 -9.59 -14.57 16.15
CA ALA A 107 -10.26 -13.68 17.11
C ALA A 107 -11.35 -12.83 16.42
N LEU A 108 -11.07 -12.28 15.24
CA LEU A 108 -12.01 -11.48 14.46
C LEU A 108 -12.01 -12.00 13.01
N LYS A 109 -13.11 -12.68 12.62
CA LYS A 109 -13.25 -13.27 11.28
C LYS A 109 -13.95 -12.32 10.32
N ASN A 110 -13.52 -12.34 9.05
CA ASN A 110 -14.19 -11.66 7.93
C ASN A 110 -14.48 -10.17 8.19
N GLN A 111 -13.55 -9.50 8.86
CA GLN A 111 -13.68 -8.05 9.07
C GLN A 111 -13.51 -7.31 7.74
N THR A 112 -14.21 -6.20 7.59
CA THR A 112 -14.06 -5.31 6.45
C THR A 112 -13.37 -4.03 6.89
N GLY A 113 -12.32 -3.68 6.17
CA GLY A 113 -11.59 -2.43 6.36
C GLY A 113 -11.32 -1.73 5.04
N THR A 114 -10.73 -0.55 5.12
CA THR A 114 -10.37 0.30 3.98
C THR A 114 -8.87 0.54 3.97
N ALA A 115 -8.24 0.30 2.82
CA ALA A 115 -6.90 0.77 2.52
C ALA A 115 -6.99 2.09 1.74
N VAL A 116 -6.08 3.02 2.03
CA VAL A 116 -5.98 4.31 1.34
C VAL A 116 -4.56 4.50 0.81
N ARG A 117 -4.44 5.09 -0.39
CA ARG A 117 -3.15 5.41 -0.99
C ARG A 117 -2.78 6.85 -0.67
N VAL A 118 -1.66 7.04 0.02
CA VAL A 118 -1.15 8.35 0.43
C VAL A 118 0.34 8.43 0.13
N GLY A 119 0.78 9.44 -0.60
CA GLY A 119 2.17 9.60 -0.98
C GLY A 119 2.73 8.39 -1.76
N GLY A 120 1.91 7.79 -2.63
CA GLY A 120 2.30 6.62 -3.43
C GLY A 120 2.24 5.28 -2.70
N THR A 121 1.98 5.24 -1.38
CA THR A 121 1.97 4.01 -0.55
C THR A 121 0.55 3.69 -0.10
N TRP A 122 0.16 2.43 -0.21
CA TRP A 122 -1.09 1.92 0.34
C TRP A 122 -0.96 1.67 1.84
N LYS A 123 -1.89 2.22 2.62
CA LYS A 123 -1.91 2.18 4.09
C LYS A 123 -3.25 1.70 4.60
N VAL A 124 -3.26 1.14 5.81
CA VAL A 124 -4.50 0.91 6.56
C VAL A 124 -5.12 2.27 6.87
N SER A 125 -6.44 2.44 6.65
CA SER A 125 -7.09 3.70 7.02
C SER A 125 -7.20 3.82 8.54
N ASP A 126 -7.07 5.05 9.03
CA ASP A 126 -7.28 5.36 10.46
C ASP A 126 -8.71 5.04 10.90
N LYS A 127 -9.71 5.22 10.02
CA LYS A 127 -11.09 4.78 10.27
C LYS A 127 -11.19 3.29 10.57
N SER A 128 -10.54 2.44 9.75
CA SER A 128 -10.54 0.99 9.96
C SER A 128 -9.82 0.61 11.26
N PHE A 129 -8.72 1.26 11.55
CA PHE A 129 -7.99 1.05 12.80
C PHE A 129 -8.83 1.44 14.01
N CYS A 130 -9.48 2.61 13.97
CA CYS A 130 -10.37 3.06 15.06
C CYS A 130 -11.61 2.17 15.22
N ALA A 131 -12.19 1.66 14.13
CA ALA A 131 -13.28 0.70 14.20
C ALA A 131 -12.86 -0.58 14.93
N LEU A 132 -11.66 -1.10 14.61
CA LEU A 132 -11.11 -2.28 15.28
C LEU A 132 -10.88 -2.05 16.77
N LEU A 133 -10.27 -0.91 17.15
CA LEU A 133 -10.07 -0.54 18.55
C LEU A 133 -11.39 -0.43 19.32
N SER A 134 -12.44 0.04 18.66
CA SER A 134 -13.79 0.11 19.27
C SER A 134 -14.39 -1.26 19.54
N LEU A 135 -14.11 -2.27 18.71
CA LEU A 135 -14.50 -3.66 18.96
C LEU A 135 -13.78 -4.24 20.19
N GLU A 136 -12.56 -3.79 20.46
CA GLU A 136 -11.77 -4.15 21.64
C GLU A 136 -12.16 -3.32 22.89
N GLY A 137 -13.18 -2.46 22.79
CA GLY A 137 -13.61 -1.57 23.87
C GLY A 137 -12.73 -0.34 24.08
N THR A 138 -11.75 -0.11 23.20
CA THR A 138 -10.79 0.99 23.31
C THR A 138 -11.23 2.18 22.42
N LYS A 139 -11.36 3.37 23.00
CA LYS A 139 -11.73 4.60 22.28
C LYS A 139 -10.68 5.71 22.51
N PRO A 140 -9.50 5.63 21.90
CA PRO A 140 -8.46 6.63 22.10
C PRO A 140 -8.88 7.99 21.55
N SER A 141 -8.36 9.07 22.16
CA SER A 141 -8.65 10.45 21.71
C SER A 141 -8.27 10.70 20.26
N ALA A 142 -7.27 10.00 19.73
CA ALA A 142 -6.87 10.07 18.34
C ALA A 142 -7.99 9.64 17.37
N CYS A 143 -8.95 8.80 17.81
CA CYS A 143 -10.09 8.36 17.01
C CYS A 143 -11.27 9.33 16.97
N ARG A 144 -11.28 10.39 17.79
CA ARG A 144 -12.42 11.34 17.84
C ARG A 144 -12.54 12.24 16.60
N ARG A 145 -11.51 12.28 15.76
CA ARG A 145 -11.43 13.15 14.57
C ARG A 145 -11.20 12.34 13.28
N VAL A 146 -11.73 11.13 13.23
CA VAL A 146 -11.56 10.21 12.09
C VAL A 146 -12.90 9.91 11.43
#